data_6bc9c17b6a30037ca00217734bbbfdc3
#
_entry.id   6bc9c17b6a30037ca00217734bbbfdc3
#
_cell.length_a   1.000
_cell.length_b   1.000
_cell.length_c   1.000
_cell.angle_alpha   90.00
_cell.angle_beta   90.00
_cell.angle_gamma   90.00
#
_symmetry.space_group_name_H-M   'P 1'
#
loop_
_entity.id
_entity.type
_entity.pdbx_description
1 polymer ?
#
loop_
_entity_poly.entity_id
_entity_poly.type
_entity_poly.pdbx_seq_one_letter_code
_entity_poly.pdbx_strand_id
1 'polypeptide(L)'
;MNHLHAPTPYLPSNAVNQLSDCFSSDEGCRILTSAIGDECKVLQDIKKILEKRASIDEQYAKNLQDLTANANKISWPISTHLIAPVSREIFSQWSQLAITMSSNAEVFRKTVLDNLIKELLEQKTDSKKFFEEERRR
;
A
#
# COMPACT_ATOMS: atom_id res chain seq x y z
N MET A 1 21.26 28.61 -8.65
CA MET A 1 20.50 27.42 -8.25
C MET A 1 21.29 26.18 -8.56
N ASN A 2 21.86 25.58 -7.55
CA ASN A 2 22.57 24.31 -7.71
C ASN A 2 21.54 23.20 -7.79
N HIS A 3 21.29 22.72 -9.01
CA HIS A 3 20.63 21.45 -9.18
C HIS A 3 21.59 20.35 -8.69
N LEU A 4 21.41 19.89 -7.45
CA LEU A 4 22.03 18.69 -6.97
C LEU A 4 21.42 17.51 -7.75
N HIS A 5 22.03 17.20 -8.90
CA HIS A 5 21.83 15.90 -9.50
C HIS A 5 22.41 14.88 -8.52
N ALA A 6 21.51 14.10 -7.89
CA ALA A 6 21.95 12.89 -7.21
C ALA A 6 22.80 12.10 -8.22
N PRO A 7 24.04 11.70 -7.89
CA PRO A 7 24.83 10.90 -8.82
C PRO A 7 24.06 9.63 -9.14
N THR A 8 23.70 9.45 -10.40
CA THR A 8 23.23 8.16 -10.89
C THR A 8 24.25 7.11 -10.47
N PRO A 9 23.84 5.99 -9.84
CA PRO A 9 24.76 4.93 -9.48
C PRO A 9 25.45 4.42 -10.75
N TYR A 10 26.66 4.86 -10.96
CA TYR A 10 27.46 4.49 -12.12
C TYR A 10 28.26 3.23 -11.78
N LEU A 11 27.87 2.10 -12.37
CA LEU A 11 28.64 0.87 -12.28
C LEU A 11 29.78 0.91 -13.30
N PRO A 12 31.05 0.75 -12.87
CA PRO A 12 32.17 0.62 -13.80
C PRO A 12 31.98 -0.59 -14.72
N SER A 13 32.44 -0.52 -15.97
CA SER A 13 32.28 -1.58 -16.97
C SER A 13 32.87 -2.93 -16.54
N ASN A 14 33.92 -2.95 -15.74
CA ASN A 14 34.49 -4.18 -15.16
C ASN A 14 33.52 -4.81 -14.10
N ALA A 15 32.78 -4.00 -13.34
CA ALA A 15 31.80 -4.51 -12.38
C ALA A 15 30.62 -5.17 -13.10
N VAL A 16 30.18 -4.64 -14.24
CA VAL A 16 29.12 -5.26 -15.07
C VAL A 16 29.56 -6.63 -15.57
N ASN A 17 30.80 -6.77 -16.05
CA ASN A 17 31.38 -8.05 -16.50
C ASN A 17 31.48 -9.05 -15.35
N GLN A 18 31.91 -8.63 -14.17
CA GLN A 18 31.98 -9.47 -12.98
C GLN A 18 30.60 -9.96 -12.53
N LEU A 19 29.58 -9.09 -12.60
CA LEU A 19 28.20 -9.46 -12.32
C LEU A 19 27.68 -10.48 -13.32
N SER A 20 27.94 -10.29 -14.61
CA SER A 20 27.55 -11.22 -15.67
C SER A 20 28.19 -12.60 -15.47
N ASP A 21 29.48 -12.65 -15.15
CA ASP A 21 30.19 -13.91 -14.87
C ASP A 21 29.65 -14.60 -13.62
N CYS A 22 29.32 -13.83 -12.58
CA CYS A 22 28.72 -14.33 -11.36
C CYS A 22 27.34 -14.96 -11.63
N PHE A 23 26.51 -14.31 -12.44
CA PHE A 23 25.14 -14.79 -12.76
C PHE A 23 25.14 -16.03 -13.65
N SER A 24 26.19 -16.29 -14.42
CA SER A 24 26.30 -17.50 -15.22
C SER A 24 26.79 -18.73 -14.45
N SER A 25 27.23 -18.57 -13.20
CA SER A 25 27.61 -19.69 -12.31
C SER A 25 26.41 -20.20 -11.51
N ASP A 26 26.46 -21.48 -11.10
CA ASP A 26 25.44 -22.08 -10.21
C ASP A 26 25.32 -21.32 -8.89
N GLU A 27 26.44 -20.90 -8.33
CA GLU A 27 26.49 -20.12 -7.10
C GLU A 27 25.85 -18.75 -7.28
N GLY A 28 26.13 -18.06 -8.40
CA GLY A 28 25.51 -16.79 -8.74
C GLY A 28 24.00 -16.89 -8.94
N CYS A 29 23.53 -17.93 -9.61
CA CYS A 29 22.10 -18.21 -9.78
C CYS A 29 21.42 -18.48 -8.42
N ARG A 30 22.09 -19.21 -7.53
CA ARG A 30 21.57 -19.48 -6.19
C ARG A 30 21.44 -18.21 -5.35
N ILE A 31 22.45 -17.34 -5.40
CA ILE A 31 22.43 -16.05 -4.68
C ILE A 31 21.31 -15.17 -5.22
N LEU A 32 21.17 -15.06 -6.54
CA LEU A 32 20.12 -14.26 -7.18
C LEU A 32 18.71 -14.78 -6.85
N THR A 33 18.50 -16.08 -6.89
CA THR A 33 17.22 -16.71 -6.50
C THR A 33 16.88 -16.43 -5.05
N SER A 34 17.86 -16.51 -4.15
CA SER A 34 17.68 -16.18 -2.74
C SER A 34 17.32 -14.69 -2.54
N ALA A 35 18.03 -13.79 -3.23
CA ALA A 35 17.75 -12.35 -3.17
C ALA A 35 16.33 -12.00 -3.65
N ILE A 36 15.89 -12.60 -4.77
CA ILE A 36 14.53 -12.43 -5.28
C ILE A 36 13.50 -12.98 -4.29
N GLY A 37 13.78 -14.10 -3.66
CA GLY A 37 12.93 -14.68 -2.62
C GLY A 37 12.78 -13.76 -1.41
N ASP A 38 13.85 -13.11 -0.99
CA ASP A 38 13.84 -12.13 0.09
C ASP A 38 13.04 -10.87 -0.28
N GLU A 39 13.18 -10.38 -1.52
CA GLU A 39 12.36 -9.28 -2.03
C GLU A 39 10.87 -9.63 -2.04
N CYS A 40 10.50 -10.84 -2.46
CA CYS A 40 9.11 -11.31 -2.42
C CYS A 40 8.56 -11.29 -1.00
N LYS A 41 9.36 -11.71 -0.03
CA LYS A 41 8.99 -11.71 1.38
C LYS A 41 8.74 -10.29 1.91
N VAL A 42 9.64 -9.37 1.59
CA VAL A 42 9.49 -7.95 1.95
C VAL A 42 8.24 -7.35 1.31
N LEU A 43 7.97 -7.62 0.04
CA LEU A 43 6.76 -7.16 -0.64
C LEU A 43 5.48 -7.71 0.01
N GLN A 44 5.48 -8.97 0.42
CA GLN A 44 4.36 -9.56 1.15
C GLN A 44 4.13 -8.89 2.50
N ASP A 45 5.19 -8.57 3.21
CA ASP A 45 5.09 -7.87 4.50
C ASP A 45 4.60 -6.42 4.33
N ILE A 46 5.09 -5.73 3.31
CA ILE A 46 4.58 -4.40 2.93
C ILE A 46 3.09 -4.48 2.60
N LYS A 47 2.69 -5.47 1.80
CA LYS A 47 1.28 -5.68 1.45
C LYS A 47 0.40 -5.83 2.68
N LYS A 48 0.81 -6.63 3.65
CA LYS A 48 0.07 -6.82 4.93
C LYS A 48 -0.08 -5.51 5.71
N ILE A 49 0.98 -4.70 5.75
CA ILE A 49 0.93 -3.38 6.42
C ILE A 49 -0.06 -2.46 5.72
N LEU A 50 -0.04 -2.41 4.40
CA LEU A 50 -0.94 -1.59 3.61
C LEU A 50 -2.40 -2.06 3.71
N GLU A 51 -2.65 -3.37 3.72
CA GLU A 51 -3.97 -3.97 3.97
C GLU A 51 -4.50 -3.57 5.36
N LYS A 52 -3.64 -3.61 6.36
CA LYS A 52 -4.00 -3.19 7.72
C LYS A 52 -4.36 -1.70 7.77
N ARG A 53 -3.63 -0.84 7.05
CA ARG A 53 -3.95 0.59 6.95
C ARG A 53 -5.33 0.81 6.31
N ALA A 54 -5.62 0.14 5.21
CA ALA A 54 -6.92 0.24 4.56
C ALA A 54 -8.06 -0.23 5.50
N SER A 55 -7.84 -1.31 6.25
CA SER A 55 -8.82 -1.81 7.22
C SER A 55 -9.05 -0.82 8.37
N ILE A 56 -8.03 -0.12 8.82
CA ILE A 56 -8.15 0.94 9.85
C ILE A 56 -9.01 2.09 9.32
N ASP A 57 -8.77 2.54 8.10
CA ASP A 57 -9.52 3.63 7.48
C ASP A 57 -10.99 3.25 7.27
N GLU A 58 -11.27 2.03 6.83
CA GLU A 58 -12.63 1.48 6.69
C GLU A 58 -13.35 1.39 8.05
N GLN A 59 -12.67 0.91 9.07
CA GLN A 59 -13.25 0.81 10.41
C GLN A 59 -13.52 2.20 11.01
N TYR A 60 -12.64 3.15 10.78
CA TYR A 60 -12.86 4.53 11.21
C TYR A 60 -14.07 5.14 10.50
N ALA A 61 -14.19 4.96 9.20
CA ALA A 61 -15.35 5.42 8.42
C ALA A 61 -16.66 4.82 8.96
N LYS A 62 -16.66 3.52 9.23
CA LYS A 62 -17.82 2.83 9.80
C LYS A 62 -18.19 3.37 11.17
N ASN A 63 -17.23 3.56 12.04
CA ASN A 63 -17.45 4.11 13.38
C ASN A 63 -18.03 5.53 13.32
N LEU A 64 -17.58 6.36 12.38
CA LEU A 64 -18.16 7.70 12.17
C LEU A 64 -19.61 7.63 11.65
N GLN A 65 -19.91 6.69 10.74
CA GLN A 65 -21.28 6.48 10.25
C GLN A 65 -22.21 6.06 11.38
N ASP A 66 -21.78 5.13 12.22
CA ASP A 66 -22.56 4.67 13.39
C ASP A 66 -22.80 5.82 14.38
N LEU A 67 -21.77 6.61 14.64
CA LEU A 67 -21.86 7.79 15.50
C LEU A 67 -22.85 8.82 14.94
N THR A 68 -22.79 9.10 13.65
CA THR A 68 -23.69 10.02 12.95
C THR A 68 -25.12 9.50 12.98
N ALA A 69 -25.32 8.20 12.76
CA ALA A 69 -26.63 7.57 12.84
C ALA A 69 -27.23 7.70 14.25
N ASN A 70 -26.43 7.56 15.30
CA ASN A 70 -26.86 7.79 16.68
C ASN A 70 -27.19 9.26 16.94
N ALA A 71 -26.40 10.17 16.43
CA ALA A 71 -26.65 11.60 16.54
C ALA A 71 -27.97 12.02 15.86
N ASN A 72 -28.32 11.41 14.74
CA ASN A 72 -29.57 11.67 14.03
C ASN A 72 -30.83 11.19 14.78
N LYS A 73 -30.66 10.37 15.82
CA LYS A 73 -31.78 9.91 16.69
C LYS A 73 -32.07 10.90 17.82
N ILE A 74 -31.26 11.94 17.98
CA ILE A 74 -31.46 12.94 19.03
C ILE A 74 -32.77 13.70 18.77
N SER A 75 -33.63 13.75 19.76
CA SER A 75 -34.82 14.59 19.75
C SER A 75 -34.47 16.00 20.20
N TRP A 76 -34.75 16.98 19.35
CA TRP A 76 -34.42 18.38 19.61
C TRP A 76 -35.64 19.14 20.12
N PRO A 77 -35.74 19.47 21.43
CA PRO A 77 -36.81 20.34 21.93
C PRO A 77 -36.73 21.74 21.32
N ILE A 78 -37.86 22.42 21.23
CA ILE A 78 -37.96 23.79 20.68
C ILE A 78 -37.00 24.75 21.42
N SER A 79 -36.80 24.54 22.72
CA SER A 79 -35.87 25.32 23.54
C SER A 79 -34.41 25.25 23.09
N THR A 80 -34.05 24.29 22.24
CA THR A 80 -32.66 24.08 21.75
C THR A 80 -32.42 24.65 20.37
N HIS A 81 -33.27 25.54 19.88
CA HIS A 81 -33.23 26.08 18.53
C HIS A 81 -31.89 26.77 18.13
N LEU A 82 -31.10 27.23 19.12
CA LEU A 82 -29.78 27.81 18.86
C LEU A 82 -28.68 26.74 18.74
N ILE A 83 -28.82 25.62 19.45
CA ILE A 83 -27.81 24.56 19.50
C ILE A 83 -28.00 23.55 18.37
N ALA A 84 -29.24 23.22 18.06
CA ALA A 84 -29.58 22.18 17.11
C ALA A 84 -28.98 22.39 15.70
N PRO A 85 -29.02 23.59 15.09
CA PRO A 85 -28.44 23.81 13.76
C PRO A 85 -26.93 23.59 13.73
N VAL A 86 -26.19 24.08 14.74
CA VAL A 86 -24.74 23.94 14.85
C VAL A 86 -24.35 22.47 15.01
N SER A 87 -25.08 21.76 15.88
CA SER A 87 -24.84 20.33 16.11
C SER A 87 -25.12 19.48 14.85
N ARG A 88 -26.18 19.78 14.15
CA ARG A 88 -26.51 19.09 12.88
C ARG A 88 -25.44 19.32 11.81
N GLU A 89 -24.90 20.52 11.75
CA GLU A 89 -23.79 20.84 10.84
C GLU A 89 -22.55 20.01 11.16
N ILE A 90 -22.17 19.91 12.43
CA ILE A 90 -21.06 19.07 12.88
C ILE A 90 -21.27 17.62 12.48
N PHE A 91 -22.46 17.06 12.73
CA PHE A 91 -22.80 15.68 12.40
C PHE A 91 -22.82 15.44 10.88
N SER A 92 -23.26 16.43 10.11
CA SER A 92 -23.21 16.40 8.64
C SER A 92 -21.77 16.33 8.14
N GLN A 93 -20.87 17.11 8.73
CA GLN A 93 -19.44 17.09 8.39
C GLN A 93 -18.80 15.74 8.74
N TRP A 94 -19.15 15.12 9.86
CA TRP A 94 -18.68 13.78 10.22
C TRP A 94 -19.16 12.72 9.24
N SER A 95 -20.41 12.82 8.81
CA SER A 95 -20.97 11.93 7.78
C SER A 95 -20.19 12.06 6.47
N GLN A 96 -19.90 13.29 6.05
CA GLN A 96 -19.14 13.56 4.83
C GLN A 96 -17.71 13.04 4.93
N LEU A 97 -17.06 13.21 6.09
CA LEU A 97 -15.74 12.66 6.34
C LEU A 97 -15.74 11.12 6.26
N ALA A 98 -16.75 10.47 6.82
CA ALA A 98 -16.88 9.02 6.75
C ALA A 98 -16.99 8.51 5.30
N ILE A 99 -17.77 9.19 4.47
CA ILE A 99 -17.90 8.88 3.03
C ILE A 99 -16.55 9.04 2.33
N THR A 100 -15.84 10.13 2.58
CA THR A 100 -14.54 10.42 2.00
C THR A 100 -13.51 9.36 2.38
N MET A 101 -13.44 8.99 3.65
CA MET A 101 -12.49 7.98 4.14
C MET A 101 -12.79 6.59 3.57
N SER A 102 -14.05 6.22 3.49
CA SER A 102 -14.47 4.95 2.88
C SER A 102 -14.08 4.90 1.40
N SER A 103 -14.33 5.97 0.66
CA SER A 103 -13.96 6.09 -0.75
C SER A 103 -12.44 6.04 -0.95
N ASN A 104 -11.69 6.74 -0.10
CA ASN A 104 -10.22 6.73 -0.17
C ASN A 104 -9.64 5.34 0.11
N ALA A 105 -10.18 4.61 1.08
CA ALA A 105 -9.78 3.25 1.38
C ALA A 105 -10.06 2.31 0.20
N GLU A 106 -11.21 2.45 -0.46
CA GLU A 106 -11.57 1.67 -1.65
C GLU A 106 -10.62 1.95 -2.82
N VAL A 107 -10.36 3.22 -3.12
CA VAL A 107 -9.43 3.63 -4.18
C VAL A 107 -8.02 3.10 -3.88
N PHE A 108 -7.57 3.20 -2.64
CA PHE A 108 -6.28 2.67 -2.21
C PHE A 108 -6.18 1.15 -2.42
N ARG A 109 -7.20 0.39 -2.06
CA ARG A 109 -7.23 -1.06 -2.29
C ARG A 109 -7.14 -1.37 -3.79
N LYS A 110 -7.94 -0.73 -4.61
CA LYS A 110 -7.97 -0.98 -6.05
C LYS A 110 -6.67 -0.57 -6.74
N THR A 111 -6.11 0.58 -6.39
CA THR A 111 -4.95 1.14 -7.08
C THR A 111 -3.64 0.54 -6.57
N VAL A 112 -3.46 0.43 -5.27
CA VAL A 112 -2.19 0.04 -4.66
C VAL A 112 -2.14 -1.46 -4.40
N LEU A 113 -3.15 -2.02 -3.71
CA LEU A 113 -3.10 -3.41 -3.28
C LEU A 113 -3.44 -4.38 -4.40
N ASP A 114 -4.52 -4.16 -5.11
CA ASP A 114 -5.01 -5.13 -6.10
C ASP A 114 -4.21 -5.05 -7.41
N ASN A 115 -3.77 -3.87 -7.82
CA ASN A 115 -3.05 -3.70 -9.06
C ASN A 115 -1.53 -3.70 -8.87
N LEU A 116 -1.00 -2.71 -8.15
CA LEU A 116 0.44 -2.46 -8.11
C LEU A 116 1.20 -3.54 -7.33
N ILE A 117 0.79 -3.79 -6.10
CA ILE A 117 1.49 -4.74 -5.22
C ILE A 117 1.31 -6.18 -5.72
N LYS A 118 0.11 -6.53 -6.17
CA LYS A 118 -0.15 -7.84 -6.77
C LYS A 118 0.73 -8.08 -7.99
N GLU A 119 0.81 -7.12 -8.89
CA GLU A 119 1.65 -7.21 -10.09
C GLU A 119 3.13 -7.36 -9.75
N LEU A 120 3.64 -6.57 -8.79
CA LEU A 120 5.02 -6.69 -8.32
C LEU A 120 5.32 -8.06 -7.73
N LEU A 121 4.40 -8.61 -6.92
CA LEU A 121 4.55 -9.94 -6.35
C LEU A 121 4.55 -11.04 -7.42
N GLU A 122 3.68 -10.95 -8.42
CA GLU A 122 3.63 -11.89 -9.54
C GLU A 122 4.93 -11.87 -10.34
N GLN A 123 5.43 -10.70 -10.69
CA GLN A 123 6.71 -10.55 -11.41
C GLN A 123 7.88 -11.14 -10.63
N LYS A 124 7.98 -10.88 -9.34
CA LYS A 124 9.06 -11.40 -8.50
C LYS A 124 8.96 -12.93 -8.33
N THR A 125 7.76 -13.45 -8.18
CA THR A 125 7.52 -14.90 -8.07
C THR A 125 7.88 -15.62 -9.37
N ASP A 126 7.49 -15.06 -10.51
CA ASP A 126 7.82 -15.61 -11.83
C ASP A 126 9.33 -15.58 -12.09
N SER A 127 9.99 -14.50 -11.72
CA SER A 127 11.46 -14.39 -11.80
C SER A 127 12.16 -15.46 -10.96
N LYS A 128 11.68 -15.69 -9.75
CA LYS A 128 12.19 -16.73 -8.86
C LYS A 128 12.06 -18.12 -9.46
N LYS A 129 10.89 -18.45 -10.00
CA LYS A 129 10.64 -19.74 -10.67
C LYS A 129 11.54 -19.92 -11.88
N PHE A 130 11.69 -18.89 -12.71
CA PHE A 130 12.56 -18.92 -13.87
C PHE A 130 14.01 -19.28 -13.50
N PHE A 131 14.58 -18.62 -12.50
CA PHE A 131 15.94 -18.91 -12.06
C PHE A 131 16.08 -20.27 -11.39
N GLU A 132 15.09 -20.75 -10.67
CA GLU A 132 15.07 -22.10 -10.10
C GLU A 132 15.04 -23.18 -11.18
N GLU A 133 14.25 -22.99 -12.23
CA GLU A 133 14.18 -23.90 -13.37
C GLU A 133 15.49 -23.93 -14.17
N GLU A 134 16.08 -22.76 -14.45
CA GLU A 134 17.38 -22.67 -15.14
C GLU A 134 18.49 -23.37 -14.33
N ARG A 135 18.44 -23.29 -13.02
CA ARG A 135 19.41 -23.96 -12.14
C ARG A 135 19.31 -25.49 -12.19
N ARG A 136 18.10 -26.03 -12.44
CA ARG A 136 17.87 -27.49 -12.55
C ARG A 136 18.29 -28.09 -13.90
N ARG A 137 18.46 -27.26 -14.88
CA ARG A 137 18.99 -27.65 -16.20
C ARG A 137 20.50 -27.68 -16.15
#